data_5bd2a2db692df836ccfb21aa351c87f8
#
_entry.id   5bd2a2db692df836ccfb21aa351c87f8
#
_cell.length_a   1.000
_cell.length_b   1.000
_cell.length_c   1.000
_cell.angle_alpha   90.00
_cell.angle_beta   90.00
_cell.angle_gamma   90.00
#
_symmetry.space_group_name_H-M   'P 1'
#
loop_
_entity.id
_entity.type
_entity.pdbx_description
1 polymer ?
#
loop_
_entity_poly.entity_id
_entity_poly.type
_entity_poly.pdbx_seq_one_letter_code
_entity_poly.pdbx_strand_id
1 'polypeptide(L)'
;MGGNEVPKEWIGGIENITYSLGGIMNPPEIKVKIATHNYFDNVKSSNVIGYIRGSAEPDRYVFLGNHRDAWGYGAVDPSSGTCQLLEVARIFGTLIEKGKAMYIRLADMIDCDRFSSDTGYERLRK
;
A
#
# COMPACT_ATOMS: atom_id res chain seq x y z
N MET A 1 -30.55 8.07 -10.47
CA MET A 1 -30.18 9.37 -9.87
C MET A 1 -30.00 10.35 -11.01
N GLY A 2 -30.65 11.52 -10.96
CA GLY A 2 -30.42 12.58 -11.93
C GLY A 2 -29.15 13.33 -11.59
N GLY A 3 -28.37 13.73 -12.59
CA GLY A 3 -27.13 14.48 -12.40
C GLY A 3 -26.54 14.90 -13.73
N ASN A 4 -25.43 15.62 -13.71
CA ASN A 4 -24.71 16.00 -14.90
C ASN A 4 -24.04 14.78 -15.55
N GLU A 5 -23.78 14.87 -16.85
CA GLU A 5 -23.00 13.85 -17.52
C GLU A 5 -21.60 13.73 -16.92
N VAL A 6 -21.12 12.51 -16.84
CA VAL A 6 -19.77 12.20 -16.38
C VAL A 6 -18.78 12.44 -17.53
N PRO A 7 -17.62 13.05 -17.29
CA PRO A 7 -16.54 13.07 -18.27
C PRO A 7 -16.27 11.66 -18.80
N LYS A 8 -15.98 11.54 -20.09
CA LYS A 8 -15.81 10.22 -20.75
C LYS A 8 -14.74 9.37 -20.09
N GLU A 9 -13.68 9.98 -19.62
CA GLU A 9 -12.56 9.35 -18.91
C GLU A 9 -12.92 8.80 -17.51
N TRP A 10 -14.10 9.18 -16.98
CA TRP A 10 -14.58 8.71 -15.67
C TRP A 10 -15.64 7.61 -15.79
N ILE A 11 -15.99 7.26 -17.01
CA ILE A 11 -16.95 6.17 -17.24
C ILE A 11 -16.30 4.85 -16.84
N GLY A 12 -16.94 4.12 -15.93
CA GLY A 12 -16.47 2.80 -15.52
C GLY A 12 -16.77 1.70 -16.52
N GLY A 13 -16.23 0.52 -16.27
CA GLY A 13 -16.37 -0.64 -17.17
C GLY A 13 -17.62 -1.49 -16.95
N ILE A 14 -18.60 -1.04 -16.19
CA ILE A 14 -19.82 -1.83 -15.96
C ILE A 14 -20.78 -1.55 -17.10
N GLU A 15 -21.12 -2.61 -17.84
CA GLU A 15 -22.02 -2.53 -18.98
C GLU A 15 -23.44 -2.18 -18.55
N ASN A 16 -24.17 -1.46 -19.43
CA ASN A 16 -25.59 -1.09 -19.26
C ASN A 16 -25.86 -0.19 -18.04
N ILE A 17 -24.87 0.51 -17.53
CA ILE A 17 -25.04 1.52 -16.47
C ILE A 17 -24.75 2.91 -17.01
N THR A 18 -25.68 3.83 -16.75
CA THR A 18 -25.47 5.26 -17.01
C THR A 18 -24.81 5.90 -15.79
N TYR A 19 -23.64 6.49 -16.01
CA TYR A 19 -22.92 7.21 -14.97
C TYR A 19 -23.33 8.69 -14.97
N SER A 20 -23.55 9.25 -13.80
CA SER A 20 -23.87 10.67 -13.63
C SER A 20 -23.22 11.24 -12.37
N LEU A 21 -22.91 12.53 -12.39
CA LEU A 21 -22.31 13.26 -11.27
C LEU A 21 -23.39 13.98 -10.47
N GLY A 22 -23.47 13.65 -9.18
CA GLY A 22 -24.39 14.27 -8.25
C GLY A 22 -25.87 14.08 -8.65
N GLY A 23 -26.67 15.08 -8.32
CA GLY A 23 -28.08 15.10 -8.65
C GLY A 23 -29.01 14.81 -7.47
N ILE A 24 -30.29 15.06 -7.71
CA ILE A 24 -31.36 14.74 -6.77
C ILE A 24 -31.85 13.33 -7.06
N MET A 25 -32.13 12.58 -6.01
CA MET A 25 -32.72 11.24 -6.17
C MET A 25 -34.02 11.32 -6.94
N ASN A 26 -34.15 10.49 -7.94
CA ASN A 26 -35.38 10.37 -8.72
C ASN A 26 -35.81 8.87 -8.74
N PRO A 27 -36.98 8.53 -8.24
CA PRO A 27 -37.99 9.43 -7.67
C PRO A 27 -37.57 10.04 -6.31
N PRO A 28 -38.11 11.21 -5.95
CA PRO A 28 -37.71 11.96 -4.74
C PRO A 28 -38.09 11.27 -3.41
N GLU A 29 -38.91 10.26 -3.46
CA GLU A 29 -39.31 9.44 -2.30
C GLU A 29 -38.15 8.53 -1.83
N ILE A 30 -37.20 8.23 -2.72
CA ILE A 30 -36.03 7.42 -2.37
C ILE A 30 -35.07 8.29 -1.57
N LYS A 31 -34.76 7.84 -0.35
CA LYS A 31 -33.80 8.49 0.55
C LYS A 31 -32.62 7.57 0.82
N VAL A 32 -31.43 8.13 0.83
CA VAL A 32 -30.22 7.43 1.27
C VAL A 32 -29.88 7.91 2.67
N LYS A 33 -29.77 6.98 3.62
CA LYS A 33 -29.27 7.23 4.96
C LYS A 33 -27.87 6.66 5.09
N ILE A 34 -26.92 7.50 5.44
CA ILE A 34 -25.55 7.10 5.75
C ILE A 34 -25.36 7.29 7.25
N ALA A 35 -24.92 6.24 7.94
CA ALA A 35 -24.53 6.31 9.34
C ALA A 35 -23.06 5.85 9.45
N THR A 36 -22.22 6.71 9.97
CA THR A 36 -20.80 6.42 10.19
C THR A 36 -20.53 6.40 11.69
N HIS A 37 -19.69 5.46 12.11
CA HIS A 37 -19.27 5.31 13.50
C HIS A 37 -17.73 5.42 13.61
N ASN A 38 -17.18 6.27 12.78
CA ASN A 38 -15.73 6.49 12.75
C ASN A 38 -15.30 7.39 13.90
N TYR A 39 -14.15 7.11 14.44
CA TYR A 39 -13.48 7.94 15.42
C TYR A 39 -12.01 8.08 15.06
N PHE A 40 -11.38 9.13 15.53
CA PHE A 40 -9.94 9.33 15.37
C PHE A 40 -9.23 8.87 16.63
N ASP A 41 -8.25 8.00 16.45
CA ASP A 41 -7.40 7.53 17.52
C ASP A 41 -5.93 7.58 17.09
N ASN A 42 -5.05 7.88 18.05
CA ASN A 42 -3.62 7.88 17.82
C ASN A 42 -3.05 6.53 18.25
N VAL A 43 -2.80 5.67 17.26
CA VAL A 43 -2.17 4.37 17.49
C VAL A 43 -0.69 4.40 17.10
N LYS A 44 0.14 3.68 17.84
CA LYS A 44 1.53 3.48 17.45
C LYS A 44 1.60 2.38 16.42
N SER A 45 2.27 2.67 15.33
CA SER A 45 2.59 1.70 14.29
C SER A 45 4.09 1.52 14.17
N SER A 46 4.53 0.42 13.55
CA SER A 46 5.93 0.06 13.42
C SER A 46 6.22 -0.47 12.03
N ASN A 47 7.25 0.06 11.41
CA ASN A 47 7.82 -0.49 10.18
C ASN A 47 8.91 -1.48 10.53
N VAL A 48 8.95 -2.62 9.85
CA VAL A 48 10.05 -3.58 9.93
C VAL A 48 10.96 -3.36 8.75
N ILE A 49 12.22 -3.04 9.01
CA ILE A 49 13.21 -2.74 7.97
C ILE A 49 14.38 -3.70 8.13
N GLY A 50 14.64 -4.50 7.11
CA GLY A 50 15.85 -5.28 6.95
C GLY A 50 16.80 -4.63 5.93
N TYR A 51 18.10 -4.78 6.08
CA TYR A 51 19.05 -4.30 5.08
C TYR A 51 20.26 -5.21 4.95
N ILE A 52 20.76 -5.29 3.74
CA ILE A 52 22.01 -5.97 3.40
C ILE A 52 22.96 -4.93 2.83
N ARG A 53 24.11 -4.77 3.45
CA ARG A 53 25.10 -3.79 2.97
C ARG A 53 25.80 -4.30 1.72
N GLY A 54 25.83 -3.48 0.67
CA GLY A 54 26.58 -3.76 -0.53
C GLY A 54 28.08 -3.71 -0.30
N SER A 55 28.82 -4.56 -1.00
CA SER A 55 30.29 -4.63 -0.90
C SER A 55 31.01 -3.60 -1.78
N ALA A 56 30.44 -3.26 -2.93
CA ALA A 56 31.06 -2.35 -3.89
C ALA A 56 30.39 -0.97 -3.92
N GLU A 57 29.06 -0.92 -3.90
CA GLU A 57 28.28 0.32 -3.93
C GLU A 57 27.32 0.39 -2.73
N PRO A 58 27.83 0.55 -1.50
CA PRO A 58 27.01 0.50 -0.28
C PRO A 58 26.03 1.67 -0.17
N ASP A 59 26.24 2.74 -0.91
CA ASP A 59 25.38 3.94 -0.91
C ASP A 59 24.31 3.91 -2.02
N ARG A 60 24.34 2.88 -2.88
CA ARG A 60 23.28 2.63 -3.84
C ARG A 60 22.28 1.65 -3.25
N TYR A 61 21.03 2.09 -3.18
CA TYR A 61 19.95 1.31 -2.57
C TYR A 61 19.05 0.69 -3.63
N VAL A 62 18.71 -0.56 -3.43
CA VAL A 62 17.53 -1.19 -4.03
C VAL A 62 16.53 -1.41 -2.92
N PHE A 63 15.35 -0.84 -3.07
CA PHE A 63 14.27 -0.98 -2.11
C PHE A 63 13.24 -1.98 -2.61
N LEU A 64 12.88 -2.91 -1.75
CA LEU A 64 11.71 -3.76 -1.89
C LEU A 64 10.79 -3.44 -0.72
N GLY A 65 9.53 -3.17 -0.99
CA GLY A 65 8.59 -2.80 0.06
C GLY A 65 7.18 -3.30 -0.21
N ASN A 66 6.44 -3.51 0.84
CA ASN A 66 5.03 -3.84 0.80
C ASN A 66 4.35 -3.35 2.06
N HIS A 67 3.09 -2.89 1.94
CA HIS A 67 2.30 -2.52 3.11
C HIS A 67 1.73 -3.77 3.81
N ARG A 68 1.32 -3.63 5.05
CA ARG A 68 0.76 -4.70 5.88
C ARG A 68 -0.65 -4.42 6.38
N ASP A 69 -1.08 -3.17 6.32
CA ASP A 69 -2.45 -2.79 6.63
C ASP A 69 -3.42 -3.35 5.59
N ALA A 70 -4.58 -3.78 6.01
CA ALA A 70 -5.56 -4.44 5.15
C ALA A 70 -6.99 -3.99 5.43
N TRP A 71 -7.81 -4.03 4.40
CA TRP A 71 -9.25 -3.92 4.52
C TRP A 71 -9.83 -5.33 4.78
N GLY A 72 -10.08 -5.64 6.04
CA GLY A 72 -10.48 -6.99 6.45
C GLY A 72 -9.26 -7.93 6.58
N TYR A 73 -9.34 -9.12 6.06
CA TYR A 73 -8.29 -10.15 6.26
C TYR A 73 -7.03 -9.97 5.40
N GLY A 74 -7.11 -9.22 4.32
CA GLY A 74 -5.93 -8.90 3.50
C GLY A 74 -5.22 -10.10 2.87
N ALA A 75 -5.93 -11.14 2.47
CA ALA A 75 -5.30 -12.37 2.00
C ALA A 75 -4.44 -12.19 0.75
N VAL A 76 -4.92 -11.42 -0.23
CA VAL A 76 -4.16 -11.04 -1.42
C VAL A 76 -3.55 -9.66 -1.25
N ASP A 77 -4.36 -8.67 -0.90
CA ASP A 77 -3.94 -7.30 -0.66
C ASP A 77 -3.98 -7.01 0.85
N PRO A 78 -2.81 -6.96 1.53
CA PRO A 78 -1.44 -6.98 1.00
C PRO A 78 -0.63 -8.27 1.27
N SER A 79 -1.21 -9.30 1.89
CA SER A 79 -0.43 -10.42 2.45
C SER A 79 0.36 -11.20 1.40
N SER A 80 -0.08 -11.22 0.15
CA SER A 80 0.67 -11.85 -0.94
C SER A 80 2.02 -11.16 -1.19
N GLY A 81 2.06 -9.83 -1.17
CA GLY A 81 3.30 -9.06 -1.27
C GLY A 81 4.21 -9.24 -0.06
N THR A 82 3.63 -9.26 1.14
CA THR A 82 4.38 -9.57 2.38
C THR A 82 5.03 -10.94 2.31
N CYS A 83 4.31 -11.96 1.83
CA CYS A 83 4.87 -13.30 1.61
C CYS A 83 6.07 -13.27 0.66
N GLN A 84 5.97 -12.54 -0.45
CA GLN A 84 7.06 -12.39 -1.41
C GLN A 84 8.28 -11.74 -0.79
N LEU A 85 8.10 -10.67 0.00
CA LEU A 85 9.20 -10.01 0.70
C LEU A 85 9.91 -10.94 1.68
N LEU A 86 9.16 -11.70 2.47
CA LEU A 86 9.73 -12.67 3.41
C LEU A 86 10.53 -13.74 2.69
N GLU A 87 10.06 -14.22 1.55
CA GLU A 87 10.79 -15.21 0.76
C GLU A 87 12.04 -14.63 0.12
N VAL A 88 11.98 -13.41 -0.38
CA VAL A 88 13.16 -12.68 -0.89
C VAL A 88 14.20 -12.51 0.22
N ALA A 89 13.78 -12.07 1.40
CA ALA A 89 14.67 -11.93 2.55
C ALA A 89 15.34 -13.26 2.93
N ARG A 90 14.58 -14.36 2.93
CA ARG A 90 15.09 -15.72 3.19
C ARG A 90 16.14 -16.13 2.15
N ILE A 91 15.87 -15.89 0.86
CA ILE A 91 16.79 -16.20 -0.23
C ILE A 91 18.10 -15.44 -0.07
N PHE A 92 18.03 -14.14 0.14
CA PHE A 92 19.24 -13.32 0.32
C PHE A 92 20.01 -13.69 1.58
N GLY A 93 19.32 -13.99 2.69
CA GLY A 93 19.97 -14.51 3.90
C GLY A 93 20.77 -15.79 3.61
N THR A 94 20.17 -16.73 2.90
CA THR A 94 20.83 -17.97 2.50
C THR A 94 22.05 -17.72 1.59
N LEU A 95 21.95 -16.75 0.68
CA LEU A 95 23.09 -16.40 -0.21
C LEU A 95 24.25 -15.84 0.60
N ILE A 96 23.96 -14.97 1.58
CA ILE A 96 24.99 -14.39 2.45
C ILE A 96 25.65 -15.48 3.30
N GLU A 97 24.89 -16.37 3.89
CA GLU A 97 25.43 -17.52 4.66
C GLU A 97 26.37 -18.38 3.81
N LYS A 98 26.11 -18.51 2.51
CA LYS A 98 26.95 -19.18 1.54
C LYS A 98 28.13 -18.33 1.04
N GLY A 99 28.40 -17.20 1.65
CA GLY A 99 29.51 -16.32 1.29
C GLY A 99 29.32 -15.54 -0.02
N LYS A 100 28.08 -15.39 -0.50
CA LYS A 100 27.79 -14.57 -1.69
C LYS A 100 27.65 -13.12 -1.29
N ALA A 101 28.59 -12.28 -1.73
CA ALA A 101 28.53 -10.85 -1.49
C ALA A 101 27.45 -10.19 -2.36
N MET A 102 26.74 -9.23 -1.78
CA MET A 102 25.85 -8.36 -2.53
C MET A 102 26.64 -7.16 -3.05
N TYR A 103 26.47 -6.86 -4.34
CA TYR A 103 27.19 -5.76 -4.99
C TYR A 103 26.68 -4.38 -4.53
N ILE A 104 25.37 -4.22 -4.50
CA ILE A 104 24.66 -3.03 -4.07
C ILE A 104 23.97 -3.26 -2.73
N ARG A 105 23.55 -2.18 -2.07
CA ARG A 105 22.78 -2.28 -0.82
C ARG A 105 21.33 -2.64 -1.12
N LEU A 106 20.88 -3.73 -0.57
CA LEU A 106 19.46 -4.10 -0.58
C LEU A 106 18.83 -3.63 0.73
N ALA A 107 17.76 -2.88 0.63
CA ALA A 107 16.89 -2.56 1.75
C ALA A 107 15.51 -3.16 1.49
N ASP A 108 15.07 -3.99 2.42
CA ASP A 108 13.75 -4.61 2.43
C ASP A 108 12.92 -3.90 3.49
N MET A 109 11.79 -3.31 3.09
CA MET A 109 10.93 -2.56 3.98
C MET A 109 9.52 -3.13 3.95
N ILE A 110 9.06 -3.56 5.11
CA ILE A 110 7.68 -3.95 5.33
C ILE A 110 7.00 -2.80 6.08
N ASP A 111 6.19 -2.03 5.37
CA ASP A 111 5.42 -0.93 5.96
C ASP A 111 4.17 -1.47 6.67
N CYS A 112 3.96 -1.02 7.89
CA CYS A 112 2.79 -1.42 8.68
C CYS A 112 1.56 -0.56 8.42
N ASP A 113 1.74 0.67 7.92
CA ASP A 113 0.64 1.61 7.73
C ASP A 113 0.78 2.44 6.45
N ARG A 114 -0.14 2.24 5.56
CA ARG A 114 -0.30 3.05 4.35
C ARG A 114 -0.74 4.49 4.64
N PHE A 115 -1.25 4.75 5.84
CA PHE A 115 -1.82 6.05 6.25
C PHE A 115 -0.92 6.87 7.18
N SER A 116 0.20 6.34 7.62
CA SER A 116 1.18 7.11 8.41
C SER A 116 2.11 7.89 7.49
N SER A 117 1.63 9.05 7.03
CA SER A 117 2.32 9.88 6.04
C SER A 117 3.58 10.60 6.56
N ASP A 118 3.93 10.52 7.86
CA ASP A 118 4.85 11.53 8.39
C ASP A 118 6.16 11.06 9.04
N THR A 119 6.43 9.76 9.19
CA THR A 119 7.62 9.38 9.97
C THR A 119 8.68 8.54 9.25
N GLY A 120 8.41 8.02 8.07
CA GLY A 120 9.33 7.14 7.35
C GLY A 120 10.38 7.86 6.50
N TYR A 121 10.07 9.00 5.95
CA TYR A 121 10.90 9.66 4.93
C TYR A 121 12.06 10.49 5.49
N GLU A 122 11.97 10.99 6.71
CA GLU A 122 13.02 11.83 7.29
C GLU A 122 14.24 11.05 7.83
N ARG A 123 14.07 9.78 8.18
CA ARG A 123 15.19 8.97 8.72
C ARG A 123 16.15 8.42 7.67
N LEU A 124 15.79 8.43 6.41
CA LEU A 124 16.65 7.94 5.33
C LEU A 124 17.56 9.04 4.74
N ARG A 125 17.46 10.27 5.23
CA ARG A 125 18.27 11.42 4.77
C ARG A 125 19.45 11.79 5.68
N LYS A 126 19.80 10.97 6.67
CA LYS A 126 20.99 11.20 7.50
C LYS A 126 22.02 10.11 7.30
#